data_1417fa88841f5290762eaabc2500f24c
#
_entry.id   1417fa88841f5290762eaabc2500f24c
#
_cell.length_a   1.000
_cell.length_b   1.000
_cell.length_c   1.000
_cell.angle_alpha   90.00
_cell.angle_beta   90.00
_cell.angle_gamma   90.00
#
_symmetry.space_group_name_H-M   'P 1'
#
loop_
_entity.id
_entity.type
_entity.pdbx_description
1 polymer ?
#
loop_
_entity_poly.entity_id
_entity_poly.type
_entity_poly.pdbx_seq_one_letter_code
_entity_poly.pdbx_strand_id
1 'polypeptide(L)'
;VIGAAELQNLAETYNKVYLENQETQKLIRHQAEHDSMTELLNKGSFEKLLKIYEEGNNPFALLLIDVDIFKSVNDTYGHAVGDALLKRVAFNLKNAFRSVDYVCRIGGDEFAVIMVEMTSDLQYTIKDKIAMVSEELARSEGEVPAITLSVGVAFSDRENPGEDIFKDADKVLYYVKENGKNGISFY
;
A
#
# COMPACT_ATOMS: atom_id res chain seq x y z
N VAL A 1 15.29 -55.15 -6.71
CA VAL A 1 15.36 -54.35 -7.96
C VAL A 1 14.02 -53.63 -8.09
N ILE A 2 14.05 -52.30 -8.10
CA ILE A 2 12.84 -51.45 -8.28
C ILE A 2 12.38 -51.61 -9.75
N GLY A 3 11.14 -51.97 -9.98
CA GLY A 3 10.58 -52.12 -11.33
C GLY A 3 10.26 -50.76 -11.98
N ALA A 4 10.08 -50.76 -13.31
CA ALA A 4 9.79 -49.51 -14.06
C ALA A 4 8.51 -48.83 -13.58
N ALA A 5 7.46 -49.57 -13.21
CA ALA A 5 6.22 -49.04 -12.70
C ALA A 5 6.37 -48.40 -11.31
N GLU A 6 7.25 -48.91 -10.46
CA GLU A 6 7.56 -48.37 -9.14
C GLU A 6 8.36 -47.06 -9.26
N LEU A 7 9.28 -46.99 -10.22
CA LEU A 7 10.04 -45.77 -10.52
C LEU A 7 9.14 -44.66 -11.08
N GLN A 8 8.18 -45.04 -11.95
CA GLN A 8 7.21 -44.09 -12.48
C GLN A 8 6.30 -43.52 -11.38
N ASN A 9 5.75 -44.41 -10.53
CA ASN A 9 4.92 -44.00 -9.39
C ASN A 9 5.67 -43.10 -8.40
N LEU A 10 6.97 -43.43 -8.14
CA LEU A 10 7.83 -42.59 -7.30
C LEU A 10 8.06 -41.21 -7.92
N ALA A 11 8.31 -41.12 -9.22
CA ALA A 11 8.49 -39.85 -9.94
C ALA A 11 7.21 -39.01 -9.93
N GLU A 12 6.05 -39.62 -10.16
CA GLU A 12 4.74 -38.93 -10.11
C GLU A 12 4.45 -38.41 -8.69
N THR A 13 4.69 -39.23 -7.67
CA THR A 13 4.53 -38.83 -6.26
C THR A 13 5.48 -37.71 -5.88
N TYR A 14 6.75 -37.80 -6.29
CA TYR A 14 7.74 -36.73 -6.06
C TYR A 14 7.31 -35.43 -6.70
N ASN A 15 6.91 -35.43 -7.97
CA ASN A 15 6.47 -34.25 -8.70
C ASN A 15 5.23 -33.62 -8.03
N LYS A 16 4.28 -34.44 -7.59
CA LYS A 16 3.08 -33.96 -6.88
C LYS A 16 3.47 -33.25 -5.57
N VAL A 17 4.27 -33.92 -4.72
CA VAL A 17 4.74 -33.33 -3.45
C VAL A 17 5.57 -32.07 -3.69
N TYR A 18 6.41 -32.03 -4.72
CA TYR A 18 7.21 -30.87 -5.07
C TYR A 18 6.33 -29.68 -5.47
N LEU A 19 5.30 -29.89 -6.31
CA LEU A 19 4.37 -28.84 -6.71
C LEU A 19 3.53 -28.33 -5.53
N GLU A 20 2.99 -29.24 -4.70
CA GLU A 20 2.26 -28.89 -3.48
C GLU A 20 3.13 -28.05 -2.51
N ASN A 21 4.41 -28.41 -2.38
CA ASN A 21 5.35 -27.66 -1.54
C ASN A 21 5.59 -26.25 -2.11
N GLN A 22 5.79 -26.13 -3.43
CA GLN A 22 5.97 -24.82 -4.08
C GLN A 22 4.75 -23.91 -3.90
N GLU A 23 3.53 -24.46 -4.06
CA GLU A 23 2.30 -23.70 -3.87
C GLU A 23 2.16 -23.26 -2.41
N THR A 24 2.43 -24.16 -1.47
CA THR A 24 2.42 -23.85 -0.03
C THR A 24 3.43 -22.75 0.31
N GLN A 25 4.63 -22.81 -0.21
CA GLN A 25 5.66 -21.77 0.01
C GLN A 25 5.25 -20.43 -0.57
N LYS A 26 4.61 -20.39 -1.76
CA LYS A 26 4.08 -19.15 -2.34
C LYS A 26 2.99 -18.55 -1.46
N LEU A 27 2.08 -19.38 -0.94
CA LEU A 27 1.02 -18.95 -0.06
C LEU A 27 1.56 -18.37 1.26
N ILE A 28 2.52 -19.07 1.88
CA ILE A 28 3.17 -18.60 3.11
C ILE A 28 3.86 -17.25 2.87
N ARG A 29 4.60 -17.11 1.75
CA ARG A 29 5.25 -15.86 1.39
C ARG A 29 4.23 -14.75 1.19
N HIS A 30 3.15 -15.00 0.46
CA HIS A 30 2.09 -14.02 0.23
C HIS A 30 1.47 -13.55 1.56
N GLN A 31 1.17 -14.48 2.47
CA GLN A 31 0.65 -14.15 3.80
C GLN A 31 1.64 -13.35 4.66
N ALA A 32 2.95 -13.61 4.49
CA ALA A 32 4.00 -12.87 5.22
C ALA A 32 4.22 -11.45 4.67
N GLU A 33 3.92 -11.20 3.39
CA GLU A 33 4.21 -9.94 2.70
C GLU A 33 3.00 -9.02 2.56
N HIS A 34 1.76 -9.54 2.69
CA HIS A 34 0.53 -8.80 2.45
C HIS A 34 -0.32 -8.62 3.71
N ASP A 35 -1.13 -7.56 3.71
CA ASP A 35 -2.18 -7.34 4.70
C ASP A 35 -3.40 -8.22 4.35
N SER A 36 -3.84 -9.03 5.30
CA SER A 36 -4.89 -10.04 5.07
C SER A 36 -6.28 -9.45 4.77
N MET A 37 -6.52 -8.18 5.12
CA MET A 37 -7.80 -7.52 4.87
C MET A 37 -7.85 -6.87 3.49
N THR A 38 -6.78 -6.20 3.10
CA THR A 38 -6.75 -5.35 1.90
C THR A 38 -5.97 -5.95 0.74
N GLU A 39 -5.22 -7.04 0.97
CA GLU A 39 -4.32 -7.68 0.00
C GLU A 39 -3.21 -6.76 -0.53
N LEU A 40 -3.04 -5.58 0.07
CA LEU A 40 -1.90 -4.70 -0.18
C LEU A 40 -0.65 -5.23 0.55
N LEU A 41 0.51 -4.72 0.19
CA LEU A 41 1.72 -5.00 0.96
C LEU A 41 1.53 -4.54 2.42
N ASN A 42 2.03 -5.33 3.36
CA ASN A 42 1.94 -5.00 4.78
C ASN A 42 3.08 -4.07 5.23
N LYS A 43 3.02 -3.61 6.47
CA LYS A 43 4.02 -2.72 7.08
C LYS A 43 5.44 -3.28 6.99
N GLY A 44 5.63 -4.58 7.26
CA GLY A 44 6.97 -5.19 7.20
C GLY A 44 7.57 -5.18 5.80
N SER A 45 6.74 -5.38 4.77
CA SER A 45 7.16 -5.26 3.37
C SER A 45 7.46 -3.81 3.00
N PHE A 46 6.64 -2.86 3.45
CA PHE A 46 6.89 -1.44 3.26
C PHE A 46 8.24 -0.99 3.84
N GLU A 47 8.55 -1.34 5.08
CA GLU A 47 9.81 -0.96 5.74
C GLU A 47 11.04 -1.51 5.00
N LYS A 48 10.97 -2.76 4.53
CA LYS A 48 12.04 -3.37 3.72
C LYS A 48 12.24 -2.66 2.39
N LEU A 49 11.14 -2.36 1.69
CA LEU A 49 11.19 -1.67 0.40
C LEU A 49 11.71 -0.25 0.56
N LEU A 50 11.21 0.50 1.53
CA LEU A 50 11.66 1.86 1.79
C LEU A 50 13.18 1.91 2.02
N LYS A 51 13.70 1.01 2.85
CA LYS A 51 15.14 0.90 3.08
C LYS A 51 15.93 0.63 1.81
N ILE A 52 15.45 -0.27 0.94
CA ILE A 52 16.10 -0.57 -0.35
C ILE A 52 16.17 0.68 -1.23
N TYR A 53 15.09 1.48 -1.28
CA TYR A 53 15.04 2.70 -2.08
C TYR A 53 15.85 3.84 -1.47
N GLU A 54 15.92 3.97 -0.15
CA GLU A 54 16.77 4.95 0.54
C GLU A 54 18.27 4.65 0.36
N GLU A 55 18.66 3.37 0.33
CA GLU A 55 20.05 2.94 0.10
C GLU A 55 20.41 2.95 -1.40
N GLY A 56 19.42 3.00 -2.29
CA GLY A 56 19.61 3.00 -3.74
C GLY A 56 19.80 4.40 -4.32
N ASN A 57 20.12 4.43 -5.62
CA ASN A 57 20.31 5.69 -6.36
C ASN A 57 19.13 6.06 -7.26
N ASN A 58 18.08 5.23 -7.30
CA ASN A 58 16.92 5.49 -8.15
C ASN A 58 16.00 6.51 -7.48
N PRO A 59 15.53 7.54 -8.21
CA PRO A 59 14.61 8.51 -7.65
C PRO A 59 13.25 7.87 -7.33
N PHE A 60 12.66 8.27 -6.23
CA PHE A 60 11.34 7.82 -5.81
C PHE A 60 10.60 8.89 -5.00
N ALA A 61 9.29 8.74 -4.91
CA ALA A 61 8.45 9.52 -4.03
C ALA A 61 7.79 8.61 -2.99
N LEU A 62 7.76 9.07 -1.74
CA LEU A 62 7.02 8.45 -0.65
C LEU A 62 5.75 9.25 -0.38
N LEU A 63 4.61 8.57 -0.43
CA LEU A 63 3.32 9.11 -0.02
C LEU A 63 2.91 8.42 1.28
N LEU A 64 2.54 9.19 2.29
CA LEU A 64 1.83 8.72 3.47
C LEU A 64 0.39 9.20 3.40
N ILE A 65 -0.56 8.29 3.59
CA ILE A 65 -1.99 8.51 3.36
C ILE A 65 -2.75 8.07 4.60
N ASP A 66 -3.62 8.92 5.09
CA ASP A 66 -4.47 8.66 6.24
C ASP A 66 -5.94 8.84 5.85
N VAL A 67 -6.79 7.93 6.29
CA VAL A 67 -8.23 7.98 6.03
C VAL A 67 -8.88 8.89 7.08
N ASP A 68 -9.36 10.05 6.63
CA ASP A 68 -9.93 11.05 7.51
C ASP A 68 -11.16 10.52 8.27
N ILE A 69 -11.24 10.84 9.55
CA ILE A 69 -12.36 10.51 10.45
C ILE A 69 -12.75 9.01 10.52
N PHE A 70 -11.83 8.11 10.18
CA PHE A 70 -12.09 6.66 10.15
C PHE A 70 -12.67 6.12 11.47
N LYS A 71 -12.17 6.59 12.62
CA LYS A 71 -12.73 6.23 13.92
C LYS A 71 -14.20 6.58 14.04
N SER A 72 -14.61 7.76 13.56
CA SER A 72 -16.02 8.19 13.58
C SER A 72 -16.90 7.30 12.71
N VAL A 73 -16.38 6.80 11.59
CA VAL A 73 -17.09 5.82 10.74
C VAL A 73 -17.33 4.52 11.52
N ASN A 74 -16.30 3.98 12.18
CA ASN A 74 -16.46 2.80 13.02
C ASN A 74 -17.46 3.00 14.16
N ASP A 75 -17.40 4.15 14.84
CA ASP A 75 -18.29 4.47 15.96
C ASP A 75 -19.74 4.65 15.51
N THR A 76 -19.97 5.13 14.29
CA THR A 76 -21.33 5.42 13.75
C THR A 76 -21.93 4.23 13.02
N TYR A 77 -21.16 3.54 12.19
CA TYR A 77 -21.63 2.50 11.26
C TYR A 77 -21.17 1.10 11.63
N GLY A 78 -20.29 0.96 12.61
CA GLY A 78 -19.71 -0.31 13.05
C GLY A 78 -18.47 -0.74 12.27
N HIS A 79 -17.73 -1.68 12.85
CA HIS A 79 -16.45 -2.15 12.30
C HIS A 79 -16.58 -2.82 10.93
N ALA A 80 -17.70 -3.49 10.64
CA ALA A 80 -17.91 -4.13 9.35
C ALA A 80 -17.94 -3.11 8.19
N VAL A 81 -18.54 -1.93 8.42
CA VAL A 81 -18.54 -0.82 7.45
C VAL A 81 -17.15 -0.19 7.37
N GLY A 82 -16.46 -0.04 8.49
CA GLY A 82 -15.07 0.42 8.50
C GLY A 82 -14.13 -0.51 7.70
N ASP A 83 -14.26 -1.82 7.86
CA ASP A 83 -13.50 -2.79 7.08
C ASP A 83 -13.81 -2.71 5.58
N ALA A 84 -15.09 -2.57 5.21
CA ALA A 84 -15.50 -2.35 3.83
C ALA A 84 -14.91 -1.05 3.25
N LEU A 85 -14.90 0.01 4.06
CA LEU A 85 -14.28 1.29 3.70
C LEU A 85 -12.78 1.14 3.42
N LEU A 86 -12.03 0.47 4.30
CA LEU A 86 -10.59 0.24 4.11
C LEU A 86 -10.30 -0.59 2.85
N LYS A 87 -11.10 -1.60 2.57
CA LYS A 87 -11.01 -2.37 1.31
C LYS A 87 -11.27 -1.51 0.08
N ARG A 88 -12.24 -0.61 0.15
CA ARG A 88 -12.54 0.34 -0.92
C ARG A 88 -11.39 1.32 -1.14
N VAL A 89 -10.81 1.88 -0.08
CA VAL A 89 -9.61 2.74 -0.17
C VAL A 89 -8.46 1.97 -0.82
N ALA A 90 -8.17 0.76 -0.34
CA ALA A 90 -7.11 -0.09 -0.89
C ALA A 90 -7.31 -0.39 -2.38
N PHE A 91 -8.52 -0.71 -2.80
CA PHE A 91 -8.87 -0.97 -4.20
C PHE A 91 -8.63 0.27 -5.08
N ASN A 92 -9.08 1.44 -4.65
CA ASN A 92 -8.89 2.69 -5.40
C ASN A 92 -7.42 3.09 -5.48
N LEU A 93 -6.66 2.96 -4.39
CA LEU A 93 -5.21 3.21 -4.41
C LEU A 93 -4.51 2.25 -5.37
N LYS A 94 -4.78 0.95 -5.28
CA LYS A 94 -4.16 -0.05 -6.16
C LYS A 94 -4.42 0.21 -7.64
N ASN A 95 -5.60 0.70 -7.99
CA ASN A 95 -5.97 1.00 -9.37
C ASN A 95 -5.40 2.34 -9.88
N ALA A 96 -5.16 3.31 -9.01
CA ALA A 96 -4.62 4.62 -9.38
C ALA A 96 -3.11 4.59 -9.65
N PHE A 97 -2.37 3.71 -8.96
CA PHE A 97 -0.92 3.61 -9.10
C PHE A 97 -0.51 2.51 -10.08
N ARG A 98 0.72 2.61 -10.62
CA ARG A 98 1.24 1.65 -11.60
C ARG A 98 1.56 0.32 -10.95
N SER A 99 1.62 -0.76 -11.73
CA SER A 99 2.02 -2.09 -11.24
C SER A 99 3.46 -2.15 -10.68
N VAL A 100 4.30 -1.19 -11.04
CA VAL A 100 5.67 -1.05 -10.55
C VAL A 100 5.77 -0.23 -9.26
N ASP A 101 4.72 0.51 -8.90
CA ASP A 101 4.63 1.26 -7.65
C ASP A 101 4.17 0.33 -6.52
N TYR A 102 4.63 0.58 -5.31
CA TYR A 102 4.31 -0.24 -4.15
C TYR A 102 3.24 0.43 -3.31
N VAL A 103 2.04 -0.15 -3.29
CA VAL A 103 0.92 0.30 -2.46
C VAL A 103 0.84 -0.59 -1.22
N CYS A 104 0.89 0.01 -0.04
CA CYS A 104 1.02 -0.68 1.23
C CYS A 104 -0.04 -0.20 2.23
N ARG A 105 -0.45 -1.08 3.14
CA ARG A 105 -1.16 -0.71 4.35
C ARG A 105 -0.21 -0.81 5.53
N ILE A 106 0.06 0.31 6.21
CA ILE A 106 1.08 0.40 7.26
C ILE A 106 0.51 0.55 8.68
N GLY A 107 -0.78 0.81 8.78
CA GLY A 107 -1.49 0.96 10.04
C GLY A 107 -2.97 0.62 9.91
N GLY A 108 -3.76 0.93 10.92
CA GLY A 108 -5.21 0.69 10.93
C GLY A 108 -5.91 1.37 9.75
N ASP A 109 -5.78 2.67 9.66
CA ASP A 109 -6.32 3.58 8.63
C ASP A 109 -5.22 4.29 7.84
N GLU A 110 -3.97 3.81 7.95
CA GLU A 110 -2.80 4.41 7.33
C GLU A 110 -2.30 3.56 6.15
N PHE A 111 -2.08 4.21 5.02
CA PHE A 111 -1.53 3.62 3.81
C PHE A 111 -0.25 4.36 3.41
N ALA A 112 0.60 3.68 2.66
CA ALA A 112 1.78 4.28 2.06
C ALA A 112 1.93 3.85 0.60
N VAL A 113 2.51 4.72 -0.21
CA VAL A 113 2.87 4.39 -1.59
C VAL A 113 4.31 4.80 -1.83
N ILE A 114 5.11 3.87 -2.37
CA ILE A 114 6.44 4.17 -2.92
C ILE A 114 6.28 4.20 -4.44
N MET A 115 6.35 5.40 -5.01
CA MET A 115 6.34 5.60 -6.46
C MET A 115 7.76 5.59 -6.98
N VAL A 116 8.08 4.63 -7.84
CA VAL A 116 9.42 4.48 -8.40
C VAL A 116 9.64 5.40 -9.60
N GLU A 117 10.91 5.78 -9.83
CA GLU A 117 11.29 6.68 -10.92
C GLU A 117 10.50 8.01 -10.90
N MET A 118 10.38 8.60 -9.70
CA MET A 118 9.66 9.85 -9.46
C MET A 118 10.59 10.90 -8.89
N THR A 119 10.60 12.05 -9.54
CA THR A 119 11.33 13.27 -9.16
C THR A 119 10.38 14.40 -8.82
N SER A 120 10.85 15.40 -8.09
CA SER A 120 10.02 16.49 -7.56
C SER A 120 9.35 17.35 -8.64
N ASP A 121 9.89 17.41 -9.84
CA ASP A 121 9.26 18.06 -11.01
C ASP A 121 8.00 17.34 -11.52
N LEU A 122 7.80 16.07 -11.15
CA LEU A 122 6.64 15.25 -11.51
C LEU A 122 5.51 15.28 -10.45
N GLN A 123 5.55 16.19 -9.49
CA GLN A 123 4.54 16.28 -8.42
C GLN A 123 3.09 16.35 -8.92
N TYR A 124 2.86 16.94 -10.10
CA TYR A 124 1.53 17.01 -10.71
C TYR A 124 0.92 15.63 -10.98
N THR A 125 1.75 14.64 -11.35
CA THR A 125 1.30 13.26 -11.55
C THR A 125 0.72 12.66 -10.27
N ILE A 126 1.33 12.96 -9.11
CA ILE A 126 0.84 12.52 -7.81
C ILE A 126 -0.47 13.22 -7.47
N LYS A 127 -0.55 14.54 -7.70
CA LYS A 127 -1.78 15.32 -7.48
C LYS A 127 -2.95 14.76 -8.26
N ASP A 128 -2.74 14.46 -9.55
CA ASP A 128 -3.80 13.91 -10.42
C ASP A 128 -4.27 12.54 -9.93
N LYS A 129 -3.34 11.65 -9.55
CA LYS A 129 -3.68 10.32 -9.02
C LYS A 129 -4.48 10.39 -7.72
N ILE A 130 -4.05 11.23 -6.78
CA ILE A 130 -4.75 11.41 -5.51
C ILE A 130 -6.11 12.09 -5.72
N ALA A 131 -6.22 13.05 -6.65
CA ALA A 131 -7.49 13.67 -6.99
C ALA A 131 -8.50 12.64 -7.53
N MET A 132 -8.08 11.74 -8.42
CA MET A 132 -8.93 10.65 -8.93
C MET A 132 -9.41 9.73 -7.80
N VAL A 133 -8.51 9.31 -6.90
CA VAL A 133 -8.88 8.47 -5.75
C VAL A 133 -9.86 9.22 -4.83
N SER A 134 -9.59 10.49 -4.54
CA SER A 134 -10.44 11.32 -3.69
C SER A 134 -11.83 11.52 -4.28
N GLU A 135 -11.94 11.70 -5.60
CA GLU A 135 -13.23 11.84 -6.29
C GLU A 135 -14.09 10.56 -6.18
N GLU A 136 -13.47 9.38 -6.32
CA GLU A 136 -14.17 8.10 -6.13
C GLU A 136 -14.61 7.89 -4.68
N LEU A 137 -13.76 8.25 -3.71
CA LEU A 137 -14.07 8.10 -2.29
C LEU A 137 -15.04 9.16 -1.76
N ALA A 138 -15.19 10.28 -2.44
CA ALA A 138 -16.17 11.34 -2.09
C ALA A 138 -17.63 10.94 -2.35
N ARG A 139 -17.86 9.78 -2.97
CA ARG A 139 -19.21 9.22 -3.20
C ARG A 139 -19.46 8.10 -2.21
N SER A 140 -20.65 8.02 -1.65
CA SER A 140 -21.07 6.85 -0.87
C SER A 140 -21.33 5.67 -1.81
N GLU A 141 -21.05 4.46 -1.34
CA GLU A 141 -21.27 3.21 -2.08
C GLU A 141 -21.98 2.19 -1.19
N GLY A 142 -23.27 1.97 -1.45
CA GLY A 142 -24.09 1.15 -0.58
C GLY A 142 -24.16 1.71 0.84
N GLU A 143 -23.75 0.91 1.83
CA GLU A 143 -23.68 1.33 3.24
C GLU A 143 -22.35 2.03 3.60
N VAL A 144 -21.37 2.05 2.69
CA VAL A 144 -20.09 2.68 2.92
C VAL A 144 -20.19 4.18 2.68
N PRO A 145 -19.95 5.03 3.69
CA PRO A 145 -20.07 6.49 3.56
C PRO A 145 -18.97 7.06 2.66
N ALA A 146 -19.21 8.27 2.17
CA ALA A 146 -18.19 9.09 1.57
C ALA A 146 -17.08 9.39 2.59
N ILE A 147 -15.83 9.43 2.14
CA ILE A 147 -14.65 9.67 2.97
C ILE A 147 -13.65 10.54 2.24
N THR A 148 -12.78 11.19 2.98
CA THR A 148 -11.65 11.95 2.45
C THR A 148 -10.32 11.37 2.91
N LEU A 149 -9.24 11.77 2.24
CA LEU A 149 -7.88 11.37 2.55
C LEU A 149 -7.04 12.60 2.86
N SER A 150 -6.15 12.47 3.82
CA SER A 150 -5.02 13.39 4.04
C SER A 150 -3.74 12.74 3.55
N VAL A 151 -2.95 13.45 2.75
CA VAL A 151 -1.76 12.89 2.10
C VAL A 151 -0.55 13.80 2.30
N GLY A 152 0.54 13.22 2.79
CA GLY A 152 1.86 13.85 2.85
C GLY A 152 2.83 13.18 1.88
N VAL A 153 3.58 13.96 1.13
CA VAL A 153 4.50 13.48 0.10
C VAL A 153 5.89 14.04 0.31
N ALA A 154 6.89 13.16 0.21
CA ALA A 154 8.30 13.56 0.15
C ALA A 154 8.99 12.84 -1.03
N PHE A 155 9.86 13.56 -1.72
CA PHE A 155 10.69 13.03 -2.82
C PHE A 155 12.09 12.71 -2.34
N SER A 156 12.72 11.70 -2.95
CA SER A 156 14.12 11.37 -2.68
C SER A 156 15.09 12.49 -3.08
N ASP A 157 14.72 13.29 -4.11
CA ASP A 157 15.48 14.43 -4.64
C ASP A 157 15.08 15.80 -4.05
N ARG A 158 14.39 15.83 -2.90
CA ARG A 158 13.96 17.08 -2.25
C ARG A 158 15.15 17.96 -1.87
N GLU A 159 15.02 19.29 -2.02
CA GLU A 159 16.12 20.24 -1.89
C GLU A 159 16.72 20.35 -0.47
N ASN A 160 15.89 20.26 0.56
CA ASN A 160 16.29 20.41 1.96
C ASN A 160 15.82 19.22 2.80
N PRO A 161 16.44 18.03 2.63
CA PRO A 161 16.03 16.85 3.36
C PRO A 161 16.16 17.06 4.88
N GLY A 162 15.14 16.61 5.61
CA GLY A 162 15.16 16.56 7.06
C GLY A 162 15.96 15.34 7.57
N GLU A 163 15.45 14.68 8.60
CA GLU A 163 16.14 13.53 9.19
C GLU A 163 16.10 12.31 8.27
N ASP A 164 14.91 11.96 7.79
CA ASP A 164 14.66 10.90 6.83
C ASP A 164 13.39 11.19 6.00
N ILE A 165 13.21 10.47 4.89
CA ILE A 165 12.09 10.72 3.97
C ILE A 165 10.73 10.41 4.60
N PHE A 166 10.66 9.43 5.51
CA PHE A 166 9.42 9.08 6.21
C PHE A 166 8.98 10.21 7.12
N LYS A 167 9.89 10.75 7.94
CA LYS A 167 9.59 11.88 8.82
C LYS A 167 9.23 13.15 8.05
N ASP A 168 9.87 13.38 6.91
CA ASP A 168 9.56 14.51 6.05
C ASP A 168 8.15 14.39 5.45
N ALA A 169 7.75 13.21 4.98
CA ALA A 169 6.39 12.94 4.50
C ALA A 169 5.36 13.04 5.63
N ASP A 170 5.67 12.49 6.80
CA ASP A 170 4.79 12.53 7.99
C ASP A 170 4.55 13.97 8.47
N LYS A 171 5.58 14.79 8.47
CA LYS A 171 5.48 16.21 8.83
C LYS A 171 4.46 16.96 7.97
N VAL A 172 4.47 16.75 6.66
CA VAL A 172 3.51 17.42 5.77
C VAL A 172 2.15 16.76 5.78
N LEU A 173 2.05 15.45 6.07
CA LEU A 173 0.78 14.79 6.36
C LEU A 173 0.12 15.39 7.62
N TYR A 174 0.90 15.58 8.68
CA TYR A 174 0.43 16.23 9.90
C TYR A 174 -0.07 17.65 9.62
N TYR A 175 0.67 18.42 8.79
CA TYR A 175 0.22 19.74 8.36
C TYR A 175 -1.16 19.70 7.67
N VAL A 176 -1.40 18.74 6.78
CA VAL A 176 -2.73 18.58 6.13
C VAL A 176 -3.81 18.29 7.16
N LYS A 177 -3.54 17.39 8.11
CA LYS A 177 -4.50 17.02 9.17
C LYS A 177 -4.87 18.22 10.06
N GLU A 178 -3.92 19.07 10.41
CA GLU A 178 -4.14 20.27 11.23
C GLU A 178 -4.83 21.42 10.48
N ASN A 179 -4.74 21.44 9.14
CA ASN A 179 -5.29 22.49 8.29
C ASN A 179 -6.59 22.10 7.57
N GLY A 180 -7.38 21.23 8.19
CA GLY A 180 -8.74 20.92 7.72
C GLY A 180 -8.89 19.57 7.05
N LYS A 181 -7.79 18.76 6.97
CA LYS A 181 -7.82 17.44 6.32
C LYS A 181 -8.15 17.53 4.83
N ASN A 182 -8.53 16.39 4.21
CA ASN A 182 -8.95 16.34 2.81
C ASN A 182 -8.03 17.10 1.86
N GLY A 183 -6.79 16.67 1.77
CA GLY A 183 -5.81 17.36 0.94
C GLY A 183 -4.48 16.63 0.80
N ILE A 184 -3.60 17.25 0.05
CA ILE A 184 -2.24 16.78 -0.20
C ILE A 184 -1.24 17.91 0.02
N SER A 185 -0.13 17.60 0.67
CA SER A 185 1.00 18.52 0.84
C SER A 185 2.32 17.84 0.50
N PHE A 186 3.26 18.62 0.01
CA PHE A 186 4.60 18.19 -0.38
C PHE A 186 5.62 18.81 0.55
N TYR A 187 6.60 18.00 0.90
CA TYR A 187 7.76 18.46 1.69
C TYR A 187 8.73 19.22 0.81
#